data_154655db634e56183f64eab8864cefb2
#
_entry.id   154655db634e56183f64eab8864cefb2
#
_cell.length_a   1.000
_cell.length_b   1.000
_cell.length_c   1.000
_cell.angle_alpha   90.00
_cell.angle_beta   90.00
_cell.angle_gamma   90.00
#
_symmetry.space_group_name_H-M   'P 1'
#
loop_
_entity.id
_entity.type
_entity.pdbx_description
1 polymer ?
#
loop_
_entity_poly.entity_id
_entity_poly.type
_entity_poly.pdbx_seq_one_letter_code
_entity_poly.pdbx_strand_id
1 'polypeptide(L)'
;MCMIEHIPELVKAGVNSLKIEGRAKSAYYVAVVTNAYRRAIDEYLQNPDGKVSPWIVEELNKISHREYSTGFYFGTEPGQVYSNGGYVRDYDVIAVCEEYADGVATLSQRNRFFKGDTADVLEVGNQPYSVTLNDIYDKDWNPIESAPHAMYLFMTQLPLPTCGVTPIFVFSLPVRSAQCELRSIK
;
A
#
# COMPACT_ATOMS: atom_id res chain seq x y z
N MET A 1 -7.46 -14.71 -6.13
CA MET A 1 -8.40 -15.07 -5.03
C MET A 1 -8.18 -14.14 -3.87
N CYS A 2 -9.25 -13.61 -3.29
CA CYS A 2 -9.24 -12.78 -2.08
C CYS A 2 -10.38 -13.23 -1.18
N MET A 3 -10.08 -13.48 0.11
CA MET A 3 -11.04 -13.97 1.10
C MET A 3 -11.15 -13.02 2.30
N ILE A 4 -10.73 -11.77 2.13
CA ILE A 4 -10.61 -10.80 3.24
C ILE A 4 -11.94 -10.53 3.94
N GLU A 5 -13.03 -10.48 3.19
CA GLU A 5 -14.38 -10.24 3.72
C GLU A 5 -15.03 -11.51 4.31
N HIS A 6 -14.35 -12.66 4.17
CA HIS A 6 -14.85 -13.98 4.58
C HIS A 6 -14.03 -14.60 5.73
N ILE A 7 -13.33 -13.77 6.49
CA ILE A 7 -12.60 -14.21 7.70
C ILE A 7 -13.56 -14.93 8.68
N PRO A 8 -14.79 -14.43 8.94
CA PRO A 8 -15.71 -15.12 9.83
C PRO A 8 -16.06 -16.54 9.39
N GLU A 9 -16.31 -16.73 8.09
CA GLU A 9 -16.64 -18.05 7.52
C GLU A 9 -15.45 -19.01 7.60
N LEU A 10 -14.24 -18.52 7.31
CA LEU A 10 -13.02 -19.32 7.41
C LEU A 10 -12.77 -19.80 8.84
N VAL A 11 -12.93 -18.92 9.82
CA VAL A 11 -12.75 -19.28 11.24
C VAL A 11 -13.84 -20.26 11.69
N LYS A 12 -15.10 -20.04 11.34
CA LYS A 12 -16.22 -20.95 11.64
C LYS A 12 -16.04 -22.33 10.99
N ALA A 13 -15.39 -22.40 9.84
CA ALA A 13 -15.03 -23.65 9.16
C ALA A 13 -13.82 -24.36 9.81
N GLY A 14 -13.21 -23.80 10.84
CA GLY A 14 -12.08 -24.38 11.55
C GLY A 14 -10.72 -24.11 10.90
N VAL A 15 -10.64 -23.15 9.99
CA VAL A 15 -9.35 -22.74 9.42
C VAL A 15 -8.55 -21.95 10.46
N ASN A 16 -7.36 -22.45 10.81
CA ASN A 16 -6.48 -21.86 11.82
C ASN A 16 -5.13 -21.41 11.27
N SER A 17 -4.93 -21.49 9.95
CA SER A 17 -3.75 -20.97 9.26
C SER A 17 -4.11 -20.48 7.86
N LEU A 18 -3.71 -19.25 7.54
CA LEU A 18 -3.91 -18.62 6.24
C LEU A 18 -2.57 -18.47 5.51
N LYS A 19 -2.50 -18.99 4.29
CA LYS A 19 -1.32 -18.82 3.45
C LYS A 19 -1.50 -17.66 2.47
N ILE A 20 -0.61 -16.69 2.54
CA ILE A 20 -0.50 -15.59 1.58
C ILE A 20 0.55 -15.97 0.54
N GLU A 21 0.19 -15.92 -0.76
CA GLU A 21 1.13 -16.17 -1.85
C GLU A 21 1.69 -14.84 -2.36
N GLY A 22 2.99 -14.65 -2.16
CA GLY A 22 3.69 -13.43 -2.54
C GLY A 22 5.05 -13.65 -3.20
N ARG A 23 5.46 -14.91 -3.49
CA ARG A 23 6.81 -15.23 -4.00
C ARG A 23 7.19 -14.46 -5.27
N ALA A 24 6.24 -14.27 -6.18
CA ALA A 24 6.46 -13.55 -7.45
C ALA A 24 5.99 -12.09 -7.38
N LYS A 25 5.78 -11.55 -6.19
CA LYS A 25 5.26 -10.20 -5.96
C LYS A 25 6.31 -9.30 -5.31
N SER A 26 6.06 -7.99 -5.35
CA SER A 26 6.92 -7.01 -4.67
C SER A 26 6.81 -7.10 -3.15
N ALA A 27 7.82 -6.60 -2.43
CA ALA A 27 7.77 -6.46 -0.98
C ALA A 27 6.56 -5.61 -0.53
N TYR A 28 6.21 -4.58 -1.29
CA TYR A 28 5.02 -3.76 -1.06
C TYR A 28 3.73 -4.59 -1.09
N TYR A 29 3.56 -5.43 -2.11
CA TYR A 29 2.41 -6.33 -2.18
C TYR A 29 2.29 -7.18 -0.91
N VAL A 30 3.40 -7.79 -0.47
CA VAL A 30 3.42 -8.63 0.72
C VAL A 30 3.08 -7.82 1.97
N ALA A 31 3.64 -6.62 2.10
CA ALA A 31 3.38 -5.73 3.23
C ALA A 31 1.89 -5.35 3.33
N VAL A 32 1.30 -4.88 2.23
CA VAL A 32 -0.12 -4.47 2.19
C VAL A 32 -1.04 -5.67 2.50
N VAL A 33 -0.84 -6.81 1.82
CA VAL A 33 -1.71 -7.98 2.01
C VAL A 33 -1.60 -8.50 3.44
N THR A 34 -0.38 -8.58 3.98
CA THR A 34 -0.18 -9.09 5.36
C THR A 34 -0.80 -8.13 6.37
N ASN A 35 -0.62 -6.82 6.21
CA ASN A 35 -1.23 -5.81 7.09
C ASN A 35 -2.76 -5.89 7.02
N ALA A 36 -3.34 -5.92 5.83
CA ALA A 36 -4.78 -6.00 5.62
C ALA A 36 -5.39 -7.25 6.28
N TYR A 37 -4.84 -8.44 6.02
CA TYR A 37 -5.33 -9.68 6.63
C TYR A 37 -5.12 -9.71 8.14
N ARG A 38 -4.00 -9.19 8.66
CA ARG A 38 -3.78 -9.09 10.10
C ARG A 38 -4.83 -8.19 10.75
N ARG A 39 -5.12 -7.04 10.17
CA ARG A 39 -6.14 -6.11 10.68
C ARG A 39 -7.55 -6.71 10.60
N ALA A 40 -7.91 -7.37 9.49
CA ALA A 40 -9.20 -8.04 9.36
C ALA A 40 -9.41 -9.13 10.42
N ILE A 41 -8.37 -9.91 10.74
CA ILE A 41 -8.42 -10.91 11.80
C ILE A 41 -8.55 -10.24 13.17
N ASP A 42 -7.82 -9.17 13.44
CA ASP A 42 -7.90 -8.45 14.71
C ASP A 42 -9.29 -7.83 14.92
N GLU A 43 -9.88 -7.23 13.88
CA GLU A 43 -11.25 -6.73 13.92
C GLU A 43 -12.26 -7.85 14.21
N TYR A 44 -12.14 -8.99 13.54
CA TYR A 44 -12.98 -10.15 13.80
C TYR A 44 -12.87 -10.65 15.23
N LEU A 45 -11.66 -10.72 15.78
CA LEU A 45 -11.45 -11.17 17.16
C LEU A 45 -12.05 -10.19 18.19
N GLN A 46 -12.09 -8.91 17.87
CA GLN A 46 -12.72 -7.89 18.73
C GLN A 46 -14.26 -7.88 18.59
N ASN A 47 -14.76 -8.09 17.38
CA ASN A 47 -16.19 -8.09 17.08
C ASN A 47 -16.52 -9.15 16.01
N PRO A 48 -16.80 -10.40 16.41
CA PRO A 48 -17.06 -11.50 15.47
C PRO A 48 -18.29 -11.33 14.56
N ASP A 49 -19.22 -10.47 14.93
CA ASP A 49 -20.42 -10.16 14.16
C ASP A 49 -20.27 -8.90 13.30
N GLY A 50 -19.14 -8.22 13.42
CA GLY A 50 -18.80 -7.05 12.64
C GLY A 50 -18.40 -7.38 11.20
N LYS A 51 -18.49 -6.36 10.33
CA LYS A 51 -17.94 -6.44 8.99
C LYS A 51 -16.51 -5.90 8.99
N VAL A 52 -15.69 -6.41 8.08
CA VAL A 52 -14.35 -5.88 7.82
C VAL A 52 -14.45 -4.40 7.44
N SER A 53 -13.60 -3.58 8.02
CA SER A 53 -13.56 -2.14 7.74
C SER A 53 -13.27 -1.87 6.25
N PRO A 54 -14.03 -0.95 5.60
CA PRO A 54 -13.89 -0.69 4.16
C PRO A 54 -12.46 -0.33 3.73
N TRP A 55 -11.73 0.41 4.54
CA TRP A 55 -10.36 0.79 4.22
C TRP A 55 -9.41 -0.42 4.02
N ILE A 56 -9.67 -1.55 4.71
CA ILE A 56 -8.87 -2.78 4.57
C ILE A 56 -9.03 -3.36 3.15
N VAL A 57 -10.26 -3.33 2.63
CA VAL A 57 -10.56 -3.77 1.26
C VAL A 57 -9.96 -2.79 0.25
N GLU A 58 -10.06 -1.49 0.51
CA GLU A 58 -9.48 -0.44 -0.33
C GLU A 58 -7.97 -0.56 -0.47
N GLU A 59 -7.26 -0.90 0.62
CA GLU A 59 -5.82 -1.14 0.57
C GLU A 59 -5.43 -2.29 -0.36
N LEU A 60 -6.22 -3.36 -0.40
CA LEU A 60 -5.98 -4.46 -1.33
C LEU A 60 -6.18 -4.06 -2.80
N ASN A 61 -6.95 -3.02 -3.07
CA ASN A 61 -7.12 -2.49 -4.43
C ASN A 61 -5.95 -1.61 -4.88
N LYS A 62 -5.12 -1.11 -3.95
CA LYS A 62 -3.94 -0.30 -4.28
C LYS A 62 -2.76 -1.12 -4.81
N ILE A 63 -2.68 -2.41 -4.49
CA ILE A 63 -1.61 -3.27 -4.98
C ILE A 63 -1.89 -3.78 -6.39
N SER A 64 -0.84 -4.14 -7.13
CA SER A 64 -1.00 -4.74 -8.45
C SER A 64 -1.62 -6.14 -8.36
N HIS A 65 -2.86 -6.28 -8.82
CA HIS A 65 -3.63 -7.51 -8.72
C HIS A 65 -4.43 -7.77 -10.01
N ARG A 66 -4.86 -9.01 -10.21
CA ARG A 66 -5.95 -9.33 -11.14
C ARG A 66 -7.27 -9.16 -10.42
N GLU A 67 -8.36 -9.07 -11.16
CA GLU A 67 -9.69 -9.04 -10.59
C GLU A 67 -9.86 -10.11 -9.49
N TYR A 68 -10.40 -9.70 -8.35
CA TYR A 68 -10.54 -10.56 -7.19
C TYR A 68 -11.75 -11.49 -7.33
N SER A 69 -11.61 -12.70 -6.82
CA SER A 69 -12.71 -13.67 -6.70
C SER A 69 -12.50 -14.49 -5.43
N THR A 70 -13.55 -15.15 -4.99
CA THR A 70 -13.50 -16.10 -3.86
C THR A 70 -13.05 -17.50 -4.29
N GLY A 71 -12.68 -17.70 -5.56
CA GLY A 71 -12.37 -19.02 -6.10
C GLY A 71 -13.61 -19.92 -6.06
N PHE A 72 -13.43 -21.16 -5.61
CA PHE A 72 -14.51 -22.16 -5.58
C PHE A 72 -15.22 -22.27 -4.23
N TYR A 73 -14.91 -21.39 -3.25
CA TYR A 73 -15.38 -21.56 -1.87
C TYR A 73 -16.89 -21.43 -1.68
N PHE A 74 -17.58 -20.70 -2.55
CA PHE A 74 -19.03 -20.50 -2.43
C PHE A 74 -19.85 -21.18 -3.53
N GLY A 75 -19.29 -22.22 -4.14
CA GLY A 75 -19.99 -23.05 -5.12
C GLY A 75 -20.22 -22.43 -6.49
N THR A 76 -19.75 -21.20 -6.71
CA THR A 76 -19.78 -20.52 -8.00
C THR A 76 -18.38 -20.49 -8.58
N GLU A 77 -18.19 -21.09 -9.77
CA GLU A 77 -16.91 -20.98 -10.45
C GLU A 77 -16.65 -19.52 -10.87
N PRO A 78 -15.45 -18.99 -10.60
CA PRO A 78 -15.11 -17.68 -11.09
C PRO A 78 -15.10 -17.70 -12.62
N GLY A 79 -15.89 -16.81 -13.23
CA GLY A 79 -15.92 -16.66 -14.68
C GLY A 79 -14.57 -16.20 -15.25
N GLN A 80 -14.37 -16.38 -16.54
CA GLN A 80 -13.24 -15.77 -17.24
C GLN A 80 -13.51 -14.28 -17.46
N VAL A 81 -12.50 -13.46 -17.17
CA VAL A 81 -12.53 -12.01 -17.46
C VAL A 81 -12.02 -11.81 -18.88
N TYR A 82 -12.93 -11.59 -19.83
CA TYR A 82 -12.58 -11.41 -21.25
C TYR A 82 -12.20 -9.97 -21.58
N SER A 83 -12.72 -9.01 -20.84
CA SER A 83 -12.54 -7.57 -21.11
C SER A 83 -11.20 -7.02 -20.64
N ASN A 84 -10.63 -7.57 -19.58
CA ASN A 84 -9.34 -7.15 -19.04
C ASN A 84 -8.63 -8.31 -18.35
N GLY A 85 -7.91 -9.12 -19.12
CA GLY A 85 -7.08 -10.22 -18.59
C GLY A 85 -5.80 -9.73 -17.89
N GLY A 86 -5.60 -8.42 -17.80
CA GLY A 86 -4.41 -7.77 -17.25
C GLY A 86 -4.44 -7.59 -15.75
N TYR A 87 -3.37 -6.98 -15.25
CA TYR A 87 -3.29 -6.51 -13.87
C TYR A 87 -3.89 -5.11 -13.75
N VAL A 88 -4.70 -4.91 -12.73
CA VAL A 88 -5.08 -3.59 -12.22
C VAL A 88 -3.89 -3.04 -11.45
N ARG A 89 -3.50 -1.80 -11.73
CA ARG A 89 -2.40 -1.12 -11.05
C ARG A 89 -2.70 0.37 -11.02
N ASP A 90 -3.36 0.79 -9.97
CA ASP A 90 -3.82 2.17 -9.80
C ASP A 90 -2.89 2.99 -8.90
N TYR A 91 -1.95 2.33 -8.19
CA TYR A 91 -0.99 2.96 -7.29
C TYR A 91 0.44 2.51 -7.56
N ASP A 92 1.37 3.43 -7.42
CA ASP A 92 2.80 3.19 -7.47
C ASP A 92 3.44 3.45 -6.10
N VAL A 93 4.32 2.55 -5.68
CA VAL A 93 5.21 2.78 -4.54
C VAL A 93 6.24 3.81 -4.93
N ILE A 94 6.28 4.94 -4.26
CA ILE A 94 7.24 6.02 -4.55
C ILE A 94 8.49 5.95 -3.69
N ALA A 95 8.36 5.54 -2.43
CA ALA A 95 9.49 5.48 -1.51
C ALA A 95 9.28 4.47 -0.39
N VAL A 96 10.38 4.06 0.22
CA VAL A 96 10.42 3.28 1.45
C VAL A 96 11.20 4.07 2.50
N CYS A 97 10.67 4.12 3.71
CA CYS A 97 11.36 4.76 4.83
C CYS A 97 12.48 3.85 5.33
N GLU A 98 13.69 4.37 5.30
CA GLU A 98 14.88 3.69 5.83
C GLU A 98 15.13 4.07 7.29
N GLU A 99 14.82 5.33 7.66
CA GLU A 99 15.01 5.85 9.00
C GLU A 99 13.99 6.95 9.30
N TYR A 100 13.55 7.03 10.56
CA TYR A 100 12.74 8.11 11.06
C TYR A 100 13.25 8.55 12.44
N ALA A 101 13.64 9.81 12.55
CA ALA A 101 14.10 10.41 13.81
C ALA A 101 13.70 11.88 13.86
N ASP A 102 13.28 12.34 15.04
CA ASP A 102 13.01 13.75 15.34
C ASP A 102 12.09 14.47 14.34
N GLY A 103 11.09 13.78 13.80
CA GLY A 103 10.17 14.34 12.82
C GLY A 103 10.69 14.34 11.38
N VAL A 104 11.86 13.77 11.13
CA VAL A 104 12.48 13.64 9.81
C VAL A 104 12.44 12.19 9.35
N ALA A 105 11.90 11.95 8.18
CA ALA A 105 11.97 10.68 7.50
C ALA A 105 13.08 10.69 6.44
N THR A 106 14.00 9.72 6.50
CA THR A 106 14.94 9.43 5.43
C THR A 106 14.35 8.33 4.56
N LEU A 107 14.10 8.64 3.31
CA LEU A 107 13.35 7.82 2.37
C LEU A 107 14.23 7.41 1.19
N SER A 108 14.09 6.15 0.75
CA SER A 108 14.70 5.69 -0.49
C SER A 108 13.64 5.63 -1.60
N GLN A 109 13.89 6.33 -2.70
CA GLN A 109 12.99 6.40 -3.83
C GLN A 109 12.84 5.04 -4.52
N ARG A 110 11.61 4.74 -4.97
CA ARG A 110 11.29 3.59 -5.81
C ARG A 110 10.72 3.99 -7.16
N ASN A 111 9.84 4.97 -7.20
CA ASN A 111 9.26 5.53 -8.42
C ASN A 111 9.26 7.05 -8.36
N ARG A 112 9.03 7.66 -9.53
CA ARG A 112 9.06 9.12 -9.67
C ARG A 112 7.88 9.78 -8.98
N PHE A 113 8.17 10.83 -8.23
CA PHE A 113 7.21 11.71 -7.58
C PHE A 113 7.77 13.14 -7.58
N PHE A 114 6.95 14.10 -7.20
CA PHE A 114 7.34 15.50 -7.16
C PHE A 114 6.94 16.13 -5.82
N LYS A 115 7.61 17.20 -5.49
CA LYS A 115 7.21 18.10 -4.42
C LYS A 115 5.74 18.50 -4.61
N GLY A 116 4.96 18.48 -3.52
CA GLY A 116 3.52 18.75 -3.53
C GLY A 116 2.64 17.54 -3.85
N ASP A 117 3.19 16.38 -4.22
CA ASP A 117 2.39 15.17 -4.36
C ASP A 117 1.89 14.70 -3.00
N THR A 118 0.65 14.19 -2.98
CA THR A 118 0.06 13.57 -1.80
C THR A 118 0.20 12.07 -1.91
N ALA A 119 0.88 11.47 -0.96
CA ALA A 119 1.13 10.03 -0.89
C ALA A 119 0.45 9.41 0.32
N ASP A 120 0.01 8.17 0.17
CA ASP A 120 -0.48 7.37 1.28
C ASP A 120 0.69 6.67 1.97
N VAL A 121 0.68 6.72 3.29
CA VAL A 121 1.70 6.09 4.14
C VAL A 121 1.11 4.82 4.73
N LEU A 122 1.72 3.68 4.39
CA LEU A 122 1.43 2.40 5.02
C LEU A 122 2.35 2.20 6.22
N GLU A 123 1.76 2.06 7.37
CA GLU A 123 2.43 1.75 8.63
C GLU A 123 1.96 0.39 9.16
N VAL A 124 2.87 -0.35 9.78
CA VAL A 124 2.56 -1.69 10.29
C VAL A 124 1.47 -1.64 11.37
N GLY A 125 0.40 -2.36 11.17
CA GLY A 125 -0.69 -2.49 12.14
C GLY A 125 -1.67 -1.30 12.20
N ASN A 126 -1.46 -0.26 11.39
CA ASN A 126 -2.30 0.92 11.37
C ASN A 126 -3.08 1.07 10.07
N GLN A 127 -4.15 1.87 10.13
CA GLN A 127 -4.81 2.36 8.92
C GLN A 127 -3.87 3.34 8.21
N PRO A 128 -3.68 3.21 6.90
CA PRO A 128 -2.91 4.17 6.11
C PRO A 128 -3.51 5.58 6.21
N TYR A 129 -2.65 6.56 6.09
CA TYR A 129 -3.01 7.98 6.09
C TYR A 129 -2.26 8.73 5.01
N SER A 130 -2.82 9.84 4.53
CA SER A 130 -2.23 10.63 3.46
C SER A 130 -1.35 11.74 4.00
N VAL A 131 -0.22 11.97 3.34
CA VAL A 131 0.70 13.08 3.60
C VAL A 131 1.01 13.79 2.29
N THR A 132 1.16 15.12 2.35
CA THR A 132 1.63 15.91 1.21
C THR A 132 3.12 16.18 1.38
N LEU A 133 3.91 15.82 0.37
CA LEU A 133 5.36 15.98 0.35
C LEU A 133 5.74 17.42 -0.03
N ASN A 134 5.42 18.37 0.85
CA ASN A 134 5.63 19.80 0.59
C ASN A 134 7.09 20.20 0.53
N ASP A 135 7.93 19.52 1.32
CA ASP A 135 9.36 19.83 1.42
C ASP A 135 10.14 18.53 1.34
N ILE A 136 10.98 18.44 0.31
CA ILE A 136 11.88 17.34 0.08
C ILE A 136 13.31 17.86 -0.09
N TYR A 137 14.26 17.18 0.53
CA TYR A 137 15.66 17.58 0.60
C TYR A 137 16.58 16.44 0.19
N ASP A 138 17.72 16.79 -0.38
CA ASP A 138 18.82 15.83 -0.56
C ASP A 138 19.56 15.57 0.78
N LYS A 139 20.57 14.70 0.74
CA LYS A 139 21.40 14.35 1.91
C LYS A 139 22.15 15.55 2.54
N ASP A 140 22.35 16.63 1.80
CA ASP A 140 23.04 17.85 2.21
C ASP A 140 22.04 18.95 2.61
N TRP A 141 20.76 18.60 2.79
CA TRP A 141 19.65 19.49 3.11
C TRP A 141 19.35 20.58 2.08
N ASN A 142 19.76 20.39 0.82
CA ASN A 142 19.31 21.26 -0.25
C ASN A 142 17.90 20.87 -0.69
N PRO A 143 16.99 21.83 -0.89
CA PRO A 143 15.65 21.55 -1.38
C PRO A 143 15.71 21.01 -2.82
N ILE A 144 14.90 19.98 -3.09
CA ILE A 144 14.78 19.36 -4.40
C ILE A 144 13.32 19.27 -4.83
N GLU A 145 13.04 19.30 -6.12
CA GLU A 145 11.70 19.20 -6.68
C GLU A 145 11.26 17.73 -6.88
N SER A 146 12.23 16.84 -7.02
CA SER A 146 12.01 15.41 -7.21
C SER A 146 13.32 14.67 -6.98
N ALA A 147 13.26 13.43 -6.51
CA ALA A 147 14.44 12.59 -6.44
C ALA A 147 14.85 12.15 -7.86
N PRO A 148 16.14 12.21 -8.22
CA PRO A 148 16.59 12.08 -9.61
C PRO A 148 16.55 10.65 -10.17
N HIS A 149 16.68 9.64 -9.33
CA HIS A 149 16.71 8.22 -9.75
C HIS A 149 16.26 7.27 -8.65
N ALA A 150 15.92 6.05 -9.02
CA ALA A 150 15.58 5.00 -8.05
C ALA A 150 16.71 4.79 -7.03
N MET A 151 16.34 4.45 -5.81
CA MET A 151 17.22 4.27 -4.64
C MET A 151 17.91 5.56 -4.16
N TYR A 152 17.58 6.71 -4.72
CA TYR A 152 18.05 8.00 -4.21
C TYR A 152 17.50 8.23 -2.81
N LEU A 153 18.39 8.59 -1.87
CA LEU A 153 17.98 8.95 -0.52
C LEU A 153 17.59 10.43 -0.48
N PHE A 154 16.43 10.68 0.05
CA PHE A 154 15.92 12.03 0.28
C PHE A 154 15.29 12.12 1.66
N MET A 155 15.16 13.32 2.16
CA MET A 155 14.59 13.60 3.48
C MET A 155 13.34 14.45 3.35
N THR A 156 12.39 14.24 4.24
CA THR A 156 11.21 15.08 4.38
C THR A 156 10.80 15.19 5.84
N GLN A 157 10.27 16.34 6.23
CA GLN A 157 9.69 16.52 7.55
C GLN A 157 8.26 16.02 7.52
N LEU A 158 7.93 15.09 8.40
CA LEU A 158 6.60 14.52 8.51
C LEU A 158 6.21 14.41 9.98
N PRO A 159 5.03 14.88 10.36
CA PRO A 159 4.44 14.57 11.65
C PRO A 159 3.92 13.13 11.64
N LEU A 160 4.82 12.16 11.68
CA LEU A 160 4.40 10.76 11.73
C LEU A 160 3.98 10.41 13.15
N PRO A 161 2.92 9.58 13.33
CA PRO A 161 2.58 9.06 14.64
C PRO A 161 3.77 8.29 15.19
N THR A 162 4.14 8.58 16.43
CA THR A 162 5.21 7.86 17.13
C THR A 162 4.74 6.48 17.52
N CYS A 163 4.88 5.52 16.64
CA CYS A 163 4.91 4.13 17.03
C CYS A 163 6.37 3.81 17.43
N GLY A 164 6.62 3.35 18.65
CA GLY A 164 7.96 3.15 19.23
C GLY A 164 8.78 2.01 18.60
N VAL A 165 8.57 1.71 17.34
CA VAL A 165 9.32 0.76 16.52
C VAL A 165 9.70 1.50 15.25
N THR A 166 10.93 1.36 14.77
CA THR A 166 11.34 1.92 13.46
C THR A 166 10.34 1.46 12.40
N PRO A 167 9.46 2.33 11.92
CA PRO A 167 8.37 1.86 11.07
C PRO A 167 8.90 1.65 9.66
N ILE A 168 8.58 0.50 9.10
CA ILE A 168 8.70 0.31 7.65
C ILE A 168 7.52 1.06 7.04
N PHE A 169 7.71 2.34 6.74
CA PHE A 169 6.73 3.10 5.98
C PHE A 169 6.94 2.84 4.49
N VAL A 170 5.84 2.61 3.81
CA VAL A 170 5.83 2.59 2.35
C VAL A 170 4.94 3.72 1.88
N PHE A 171 5.48 4.57 1.06
CA PHE A 171 4.74 5.68 0.46
C PHE A 171 4.25 5.26 -0.92
N SER A 172 2.96 5.45 -1.18
CA SER A 172 2.35 5.17 -2.48
C SER A 172 1.49 6.33 -2.94
N LEU A 173 1.37 6.52 -4.24
CA LEU A 173 0.48 7.51 -4.84
C LEU A 173 -0.26 6.90 -6.04
N PRO A 174 -1.43 7.46 -6.41
CA PRO A 174 -2.15 7.06 -7.61
C PRO A 174 -1.27 7.19 -8.86
N VAL A 175 -1.38 6.21 -9.77
CA VAL A 175 -0.68 6.25 -11.05
C VAL A 175 -1.15 7.45 -11.85
N ARG A 176 -0.22 8.31 -12.25
CA ARG A 176 -0.52 9.46 -13.11
C ARG A 176 -0.96 8.93 -14.49
N SER A 177 -2.17 9.31 -14.92
CA SER A 177 -2.60 8.99 -16.28
C SER A 177 -1.68 9.69 -17.28
N ALA A 178 -1.25 8.98 -18.32
CA ALA A 178 -0.33 9.48 -19.36
C ALA A 178 -0.82 10.76 -20.12
N GLN A 179 -2.01 11.23 -19.84
CA GLN A 179 -2.60 12.43 -20.46
C GLN A 179 -2.12 13.77 -19.85
N CYS A 180 -1.39 13.75 -18.72
CA CYS A 180 -0.96 15.00 -18.06
C CYS A 180 0.43 15.50 -18.48
N GLU A 181 1.23 14.73 -19.23
CA GLU A 181 2.63 15.09 -19.55
C GLU A 181 2.82 15.95 -20.79
N LEU A 182 1.76 16.32 -21.54
CA LEU A 182 1.87 17.11 -22.77
C LEU A 182 1.82 18.64 -22.56
N ARG A 183 1.95 19.15 -21.35
CA ARG A 183 1.84 20.60 -21.06
C ARG A 183 3.11 21.30 -20.63
N SER A 184 4.29 20.80 -20.91
CA SER A 184 5.53 21.54 -20.55
C SER A 184 6.66 21.37 -21.55
N ILE A 185 6.36 21.57 -22.86
CA ILE A 185 7.39 21.88 -23.84
C ILE A 185 6.84 23.06 -24.66
N LYS A 186 7.09 24.26 -24.18
CA LYS A 186 7.15 25.49 -24.98
C LYS A 186 8.31 26.32 -24.47
#